data_8aa58b4e7929885043132fcb5556c022
#
_entry.id   8aa58b4e7929885043132fcb5556c022
#
_cell.length_a   1.000
_cell.length_b   1.000
_cell.length_c   1.000
_cell.angle_alpha   90.00
_cell.angle_beta   90.00
_cell.angle_gamma   90.00
#
_symmetry.space_group_name_H-M   'P 1'
#
loop_
_entity.id
_entity.type
_entity.pdbx_description
1 polymer ?
#
loop_
_entity_poly.entity_id
_entity_poly.type
_entity_poly.pdbx_seq_one_letter_code
_entity_poly.pdbx_strand_id
1 'polypeptide(L)'
;YDDGSTWYLDYNLKNDFLANKKIRQALTMAIDKEELGSILQAMGKPAYGYVPGFVQGVDKSFRKEAGNTYPHYNSKKAKKLFEEGLKELNFNEAPEITLIFNDQGNNKKIAEYIQGKIKKELGYNLKIKSLPFKERLERMTQKTFEIVLAGWSGDFNDALSYMDIWTTGGGNNHASYSNPKYDELIQIAQTSSDQKARIKAMIEAEKILGDDMPIGMLYFRQKVFLVNPELKNMKFKPVGSEYYLIDAYIE
;
A
#
# COMPACT_ATOMS: atom_id res chain seq x y z
N TYR A 1 -14.43 2.81 -11.20
CA TYR A 1 -13.20 3.35 -11.78
C TYR A 1 -12.10 3.44 -10.71
N ASP A 2 -10.82 3.52 -11.10
CA ASP A 2 -9.70 3.68 -10.18
C ASP A 2 -9.70 5.11 -9.60
N ASP A 3 -9.66 5.24 -8.26
CA ASP A 3 -9.72 6.55 -7.59
C ASP A 3 -8.34 7.09 -7.15
N GLY A 4 -7.28 6.51 -7.70
CA GLY A 4 -5.92 6.94 -7.43
C GLY A 4 -5.35 6.52 -6.08
N SER A 5 -6.09 5.75 -5.29
CA SER A 5 -5.65 5.35 -3.96
C SER A 5 -5.09 3.93 -3.93
N THR A 6 -3.94 3.81 -3.28
CA THR A 6 -3.29 2.53 -2.98
C THR A 6 -3.41 2.26 -1.49
N TRP A 7 -3.88 1.06 -1.13
CA TRP A 7 -4.08 0.64 0.26
C TRP A 7 -3.11 -0.45 0.66
N TYR A 8 -2.59 -0.33 1.88
CA TYR A 8 -1.50 -1.15 2.39
C TYR A 8 -1.52 -1.27 3.92
N LEU A 9 -0.75 -2.21 4.44
CA LEU A 9 -0.34 -2.23 5.84
C LEU A 9 0.93 -1.39 5.98
N ASP A 10 0.89 -0.36 6.81
CA ASP A 10 2.07 0.45 7.15
C ASP A 10 2.70 -0.16 8.41
N TYR A 11 3.95 -0.63 8.29
CA TYR A 11 4.69 -1.27 9.38
C TYR A 11 5.60 -0.26 10.06
N ASN A 12 5.49 -0.10 11.36
CA ASN A 12 6.41 0.75 12.11
C ASN A 12 7.75 0.03 12.30
N LEU A 13 8.77 0.43 11.56
CA LEU A 13 10.11 -0.17 11.61
C LEU A 13 10.90 0.18 12.90
N LYS A 14 10.36 1.07 13.75
CA LYS A 14 10.87 1.32 15.11
C LYS A 14 10.49 0.24 16.11
N ASN A 15 9.50 -0.59 15.78
CA ASN A 15 9.14 -1.74 16.60
C ASN A 15 10.12 -2.89 16.30
N ASP A 16 10.76 -3.44 17.32
CA ASP A 16 11.84 -4.45 17.17
C ASP A 16 11.38 -5.68 16.38
N PHE A 17 10.13 -6.14 16.57
CA PHE A 17 9.58 -7.27 15.84
C PHE A 17 9.37 -6.94 14.37
N LEU A 18 8.82 -5.77 14.07
CA LEU A 18 8.55 -5.29 12.71
C LEU A 18 9.79 -4.72 12.01
N ALA A 19 10.88 -4.44 12.72
CA ALA A 19 12.18 -4.10 12.14
C ALA A 19 12.74 -5.27 11.31
N ASN A 20 12.41 -6.51 11.68
CA ASN A 20 12.85 -7.68 10.92
C ASN A 20 12.09 -7.80 9.59
N LYS A 21 12.83 -7.75 8.48
CA LYS A 21 12.29 -7.82 7.11
C LYS A 21 11.50 -9.10 6.84
N LYS A 22 11.97 -10.24 7.36
CA LYS A 22 11.30 -11.55 7.14
C LYS A 22 9.94 -11.59 7.80
N ILE A 23 9.78 -10.96 8.97
CA ILE A 23 8.48 -10.83 9.65
C ILE A 23 7.51 -10.02 8.77
N ARG A 24 7.91 -8.86 8.24
CA ARG A 24 7.04 -8.05 7.38
C ARG A 24 6.68 -8.78 6.09
N GLN A 25 7.65 -9.45 5.47
CA GLN A 25 7.41 -10.29 4.29
C GLN A 25 6.44 -11.44 4.59
N ALA A 26 6.59 -12.09 5.73
CA ALA A 26 5.71 -13.18 6.17
C ALA A 26 4.27 -12.69 6.35
N LEU A 27 4.09 -11.60 7.09
CA LEU A 27 2.77 -10.99 7.32
C LEU A 27 2.10 -10.62 5.99
N THR A 28 2.84 -9.99 5.06
CA THR A 28 2.30 -9.59 3.75
C THR A 28 1.98 -10.79 2.87
N MET A 29 2.84 -11.81 2.81
CA MET A 29 2.65 -13.00 1.97
C MET A 29 1.59 -13.96 2.50
N ALA A 30 1.19 -13.85 3.77
CA ALA A 30 0.09 -14.60 4.36
C ALA A 30 -1.28 -14.11 3.88
N ILE A 31 -1.36 -12.91 3.30
CA ILE A 31 -2.62 -12.30 2.85
C ILE A 31 -2.87 -12.64 1.38
N ASP A 32 -3.98 -13.31 1.11
CA ASP A 32 -4.44 -13.58 -0.25
C ASP A 32 -5.19 -12.35 -0.79
N LYS A 33 -4.52 -11.60 -1.68
CA LYS A 33 -5.05 -10.35 -2.24
C LYS A 33 -6.19 -10.59 -3.24
N GLU A 34 -6.23 -11.74 -3.90
CA GLU A 34 -7.34 -12.11 -4.80
C GLU A 34 -8.61 -12.39 -3.99
N GLU A 35 -8.47 -13.14 -2.89
CA GLU A 35 -9.58 -13.36 -1.96
C GLU A 35 -10.06 -12.05 -1.34
N LEU A 36 -9.13 -11.16 -0.95
CA LEU A 36 -9.46 -9.81 -0.47
C LEU A 36 -10.20 -8.99 -1.55
N GLY A 37 -9.74 -9.05 -2.81
CA GLY A 37 -10.41 -8.42 -3.94
C GLY A 37 -11.85 -8.91 -4.11
N SER A 38 -12.08 -10.20 -3.93
CA SER A 38 -13.43 -10.79 -3.96
C SER A 38 -14.33 -10.27 -2.82
N ILE A 39 -13.76 -10.06 -1.62
CA ILE A 39 -14.47 -9.46 -0.47
C ILE A 39 -14.83 -7.99 -0.73
N LEU A 40 -13.94 -7.25 -1.37
CA LEU A 40 -14.11 -5.84 -1.74
C LEU A 40 -15.03 -5.66 -2.95
N GLN A 41 -15.25 -6.71 -3.73
CA GLN A 41 -16.04 -6.68 -4.97
C GLN A 41 -15.51 -5.60 -5.94
N ALA A 42 -16.41 -4.73 -6.45
CA ALA A 42 -16.04 -3.65 -7.37
C ALA A 42 -15.28 -2.48 -6.71
N MET A 43 -15.01 -2.53 -5.39
CA MET A 43 -14.37 -1.42 -4.65
C MET A 43 -12.87 -1.60 -4.45
N GLY A 44 -12.27 -2.66 -4.97
CA GLY A 44 -10.83 -2.86 -4.88
C GLY A 44 -10.29 -3.91 -5.83
N LYS A 45 -9.12 -3.64 -6.41
CA LYS A 45 -8.35 -4.58 -7.23
C LYS A 45 -7.07 -4.99 -6.49
N PRO A 46 -6.67 -6.27 -6.50
CA PRO A 46 -5.41 -6.71 -5.91
C PRO A 46 -4.22 -5.87 -6.37
N ALA A 47 -3.34 -5.46 -5.43
CA ALA A 47 -2.17 -4.65 -5.75
C ALA A 47 -0.89 -5.47 -5.56
N TYR A 48 -0.10 -5.57 -6.64
CA TYR A 48 1.21 -6.20 -6.68
C TYR A 48 2.33 -5.20 -6.98
N GLY A 49 2.08 -3.94 -6.71
CA GLY A 49 2.99 -2.82 -6.78
C GLY A 49 2.36 -1.62 -6.10
N TYR A 50 3.15 -0.60 -5.82
CA TYR A 50 2.69 0.55 -5.06
C TYR A 50 2.02 1.61 -5.94
N VAL A 51 2.60 1.91 -7.09
CA VAL A 51 2.05 2.90 -8.03
C VAL A 51 0.88 2.30 -8.82
N PRO A 52 -0.29 2.95 -8.87
CA PRO A 52 -1.47 2.45 -9.59
C PRO A 52 -1.30 2.34 -11.11
N GLY A 53 -2.17 1.55 -11.72
CA GLY A 53 -2.08 1.20 -13.14
C GLY A 53 -2.43 2.32 -14.14
N PHE A 54 -3.08 3.39 -13.71
CA PHE A 54 -3.40 4.55 -14.56
C PHE A 54 -2.23 5.53 -14.69
N VAL A 55 -1.24 5.47 -13.79
CA VAL A 55 -0.08 6.36 -13.81
C VAL A 55 0.78 6.07 -15.04
N GLN A 56 1.14 7.12 -15.76
CA GLN A 56 1.88 7.02 -17.02
C GLN A 56 3.34 6.65 -16.78
N GLY A 57 3.87 5.71 -17.57
CA GLY A 57 5.30 5.41 -17.68
C GLY A 57 5.92 6.12 -18.88
N VAL A 58 6.86 5.46 -19.57
CA VAL A 58 7.48 5.99 -20.80
C VAL A 58 6.58 5.68 -22.01
N ASP A 59 6.39 4.39 -22.32
CA ASP A 59 5.65 3.93 -23.49
C ASP A 59 4.29 3.30 -23.11
N LYS A 60 4.17 2.86 -21.86
CA LYS A 60 2.98 2.22 -21.29
C LYS A 60 2.67 2.84 -19.94
N SER A 61 1.65 2.33 -19.23
CA SER A 61 1.48 2.73 -17.83
C SER A 61 2.66 2.24 -16.99
N PHE A 62 3.02 3.01 -15.96
CA PHE A 62 4.08 2.68 -15.02
C PHE A 62 3.99 1.23 -14.51
N ARG A 63 2.79 0.79 -14.14
CA ARG A 63 2.58 -0.58 -13.64
C ARG A 63 2.88 -1.66 -14.68
N LYS A 64 2.61 -1.42 -15.96
CA LYS A 64 2.95 -2.35 -17.05
C LYS A 64 4.45 -2.43 -17.31
N GLU A 65 5.17 -1.33 -17.11
CA GLU A 65 6.63 -1.31 -17.25
C GLU A 65 7.35 -1.89 -16.03
N ALA A 66 6.88 -1.56 -14.82
CA ALA A 66 7.47 -2.07 -13.58
C ALA A 66 7.17 -3.55 -13.30
N GLY A 67 6.03 -4.06 -13.80
CA GLY A 67 5.55 -5.40 -13.46
C GLY A 67 5.13 -5.53 -11.99
N ASN A 68 5.12 -6.74 -11.46
CA ASN A 68 4.83 -6.99 -10.04
C ASN A 68 6.11 -6.81 -9.22
N THR A 69 6.10 -5.87 -8.29
CA THR A 69 7.22 -5.56 -7.38
C THR A 69 6.97 -6.07 -5.96
N TYR A 70 5.74 -6.49 -5.66
CA TYR A 70 5.36 -7.13 -4.40
C TYR A 70 4.96 -8.57 -4.60
N PRO A 71 5.22 -9.46 -3.60
CA PRO A 71 4.98 -10.88 -3.74
C PRO A 71 3.49 -11.21 -3.80
N HIS A 72 3.19 -12.34 -4.45
CA HIS A 72 1.90 -13.01 -4.36
C HIS A 72 1.74 -13.74 -3.03
N TYR A 73 0.50 -14.09 -2.69
CA TYR A 73 0.19 -14.98 -1.59
C TYR A 73 0.97 -16.29 -1.71
N ASN A 74 1.60 -16.68 -0.60
CA ASN A 74 2.30 -17.95 -0.52
C ASN A 74 2.41 -18.37 0.95
N SER A 75 1.45 -19.17 1.41
CA SER A 75 1.36 -19.66 2.79
C SER A 75 2.63 -20.36 3.28
N LYS A 76 3.17 -21.28 2.47
CA LYS A 76 4.37 -22.05 2.84
C LYS A 76 5.58 -21.14 3.04
N LYS A 77 5.81 -20.20 2.10
CA LYS A 77 6.92 -19.25 2.19
C LYS A 77 6.72 -18.27 3.34
N ALA A 78 5.48 -17.80 3.53
CA ALA A 78 5.13 -16.90 4.64
C ALA A 78 5.45 -17.55 6.00
N LYS A 79 5.00 -18.80 6.22
CA LYS A 79 5.28 -19.54 7.45
C LYS A 79 6.79 -19.70 7.68
N LYS A 80 7.54 -20.13 6.66
CA LYS A 80 8.99 -20.27 6.75
C LYS A 80 9.69 -18.95 7.13
N LEU A 81 9.32 -17.84 6.47
CA LEU A 81 9.89 -16.53 6.75
C LEU A 81 9.54 -16.07 8.17
N PHE A 82 8.33 -16.35 8.65
CA PHE A 82 7.91 -16.01 10.02
C PHE A 82 8.76 -16.74 11.06
N GLU A 83 8.94 -18.05 10.90
CA GLU A 83 9.77 -18.87 11.78
C GLU A 83 11.25 -18.43 11.75
N GLU A 84 11.79 -18.14 10.57
CA GLU A 84 13.16 -17.62 10.42
C GLU A 84 13.31 -16.23 11.09
N GLY A 85 12.32 -15.34 10.92
CA GLY A 85 12.33 -14.01 11.54
C GLY A 85 12.28 -14.08 13.06
N LEU A 86 11.45 -14.96 13.65
CA LEU A 86 11.42 -15.21 15.09
C LEU A 86 12.77 -15.69 15.60
N LYS A 87 13.40 -16.63 14.87
CA LYS A 87 14.72 -17.15 15.24
C LYS A 87 15.81 -16.08 15.18
N GLU A 88 15.81 -15.22 14.17
CA GLU A 88 16.76 -14.10 14.06
C GLU A 88 16.61 -13.10 15.20
N LEU A 89 15.39 -12.90 15.69
CA LEU A 89 15.08 -12.01 16.81
C LEU A 89 15.27 -12.69 18.17
N ASN A 90 15.61 -13.97 18.22
CA ASN A 90 15.66 -14.79 19.43
C ASN A 90 14.33 -14.78 20.22
N PHE A 91 13.20 -14.72 19.54
CA PHE A 91 11.88 -14.82 20.15
C PHE A 91 11.39 -16.26 20.15
N ASN A 92 11.10 -16.79 21.34
CA ASN A 92 10.44 -18.10 21.47
C ASN A 92 8.98 -18.04 21.03
N GLU A 93 8.32 -16.90 21.26
CA GLU A 93 6.96 -16.62 20.84
C GLU A 93 6.88 -15.20 20.26
N ALA A 94 6.03 -14.99 19.27
CA ALA A 94 5.82 -13.68 18.68
C ALA A 94 5.15 -12.75 19.71
N PRO A 95 5.63 -11.49 19.87
CA PRO A 95 5.02 -10.52 20.76
C PRO A 95 3.62 -10.15 20.30
N GLU A 96 2.81 -9.60 21.19
CA GLU A 96 1.51 -9.06 20.83
C GLU A 96 1.69 -7.79 19.98
N ILE A 97 1.07 -7.77 18.80
CA ILE A 97 1.08 -6.64 17.86
C ILE A 97 -0.36 -6.28 17.50
N THR A 98 -0.62 -5.00 17.39
CA THR A 98 -1.94 -4.45 17.05
C THR A 98 -1.95 -3.82 15.67
N LEU A 99 -2.87 -4.25 14.82
CA LEU A 99 -3.27 -3.55 13.60
C LEU A 99 -4.36 -2.53 13.94
N ILE A 100 -4.05 -1.25 13.83
CA ILE A 100 -5.03 -0.18 13.98
C ILE A 100 -5.64 0.21 12.63
N PHE A 101 -6.90 0.61 12.63
CA PHE A 101 -7.64 1.08 11.47
C PHE A 101 -8.72 2.07 11.89
N ASN A 102 -9.24 2.88 10.98
CA ASN A 102 -10.41 3.72 11.25
C ASN A 102 -11.70 3.04 10.78
N ASP A 103 -12.75 3.20 11.58
CA ASP A 103 -14.06 2.57 11.32
C ASP A 103 -14.83 3.33 10.23
N GLN A 104 -14.37 3.19 8.99
CA GLN A 104 -14.99 3.76 7.79
C GLN A 104 -14.97 2.76 6.64
N GLY A 105 -16.04 2.75 5.86
CA GLY A 105 -16.16 1.88 4.70
C GLY A 105 -15.96 0.40 5.04
N ASN A 106 -15.06 -0.27 4.32
CA ASN A 106 -14.77 -1.70 4.48
C ASN A 106 -13.60 -2.00 5.43
N ASN A 107 -13.04 -0.98 6.12
CA ASN A 107 -11.80 -1.17 6.88
C ASN A 107 -11.90 -2.24 7.97
N LYS A 108 -13.05 -2.32 8.64
CA LYS A 108 -13.29 -3.38 9.64
C LYS A 108 -13.26 -4.78 9.00
N LYS A 109 -13.96 -4.97 7.89
CA LYS A 109 -13.97 -6.26 7.17
C LYS A 109 -12.57 -6.64 6.69
N ILE A 110 -11.80 -5.66 6.20
CA ILE A 110 -10.41 -5.86 5.77
C ILE A 110 -9.54 -6.27 6.96
N ALA A 111 -9.63 -5.58 8.10
CA ALA A 111 -8.84 -5.88 9.29
C ALA A 111 -9.17 -7.28 9.86
N GLU A 112 -10.45 -7.65 9.92
CA GLU A 112 -10.91 -8.97 10.35
C GLU A 112 -10.43 -10.08 9.39
N TYR A 113 -10.48 -9.84 8.08
CA TYR A 113 -9.94 -10.74 7.09
C TYR A 113 -8.43 -10.95 7.27
N ILE A 114 -7.66 -9.87 7.42
CA ILE A 114 -6.21 -9.93 7.64
C ILE A 114 -5.89 -10.70 8.92
N GLN A 115 -6.58 -10.40 10.02
CA GLN A 115 -6.42 -11.12 11.30
C GLN A 115 -6.67 -12.62 11.13
N GLY A 116 -7.76 -12.99 10.46
CA GLY A 116 -8.12 -14.39 10.20
C GLY A 116 -7.09 -15.11 9.33
N LYS A 117 -6.57 -14.45 8.27
CA LYS A 117 -5.53 -15.03 7.40
C LYS A 117 -4.22 -15.21 8.15
N ILE A 118 -3.76 -14.21 8.87
CA ILE A 118 -2.51 -14.29 9.66
C ILE A 118 -2.61 -15.41 10.70
N LYS A 119 -3.75 -15.53 11.39
CA LYS A 119 -3.98 -16.64 12.33
C LYS A 119 -3.94 -18.00 11.64
N LYS A 120 -4.63 -18.13 10.50
CA LYS A 120 -4.72 -19.38 9.74
C LYS A 120 -3.36 -19.81 9.19
N GLU A 121 -2.64 -18.88 8.56
CA GLU A 121 -1.42 -19.19 7.78
C GLU A 121 -0.16 -19.23 8.65
N LEU A 122 -0.07 -18.40 9.70
CA LEU A 122 1.12 -18.27 10.53
C LEU A 122 0.92 -18.78 11.97
N GLY A 123 -0.32 -19.09 12.38
CA GLY A 123 -0.65 -19.40 13.79
C GLY A 123 -0.57 -18.19 14.71
N TYR A 124 -0.39 -16.98 14.17
CA TYR A 124 -0.16 -15.76 14.94
C TYR A 124 -1.46 -14.99 15.23
N ASN A 125 -1.66 -14.63 16.50
CA ASN A 125 -2.86 -13.90 16.94
C ASN A 125 -2.63 -12.38 16.86
N LEU A 126 -2.73 -11.81 15.66
CA LEU A 126 -2.70 -10.36 15.46
C LEU A 126 -3.90 -9.71 16.16
N LYS A 127 -3.68 -8.68 16.98
CA LYS A 127 -4.76 -7.86 17.53
C LYS A 127 -5.23 -6.85 16.50
N ILE A 128 -6.52 -6.51 16.53
CA ILE A 128 -7.08 -5.44 15.71
C ILE A 128 -7.79 -4.42 16.59
N LYS A 129 -7.66 -3.13 16.26
CA LYS A 129 -8.29 -2.03 17.02
C LYS A 129 -8.81 -0.96 16.08
N SER A 130 -10.11 -0.68 16.18
CA SER A 130 -10.73 0.45 15.51
C SER A 130 -10.48 1.74 16.29
N LEU A 131 -10.19 2.83 15.58
CA LEU A 131 -9.95 4.17 16.13
C LEU A 131 -10.72 5.21 15.31
N PRO A 132 -11.08 6.37 15.90
CA PRO A 132 -11.49 7.51 15.12
C PRO A 132 -10.40 7.91 14.11
N PHE A 133 -10.79 8.39 12.93
CA PHE A 133 -9.85 8.75 11.85
C PHE A 133 -8.76 9.72 12.32
N LYS A 134 -9.13 10.76 13.10
CA LYS A 134 -8.19 11.74 13.65
C LYS A 134 -7.16 11.09 14.57
N GLU A 135 -7.60 10.21 15.48
CA GLU A 135 -6.69 9.50 16.40
C GLU A 135 -5.73 8.57 15.63
N ARG A 136 -6.23 7.86 14.61
CA ARG A 136 -5.37 7.03 13.76
C ARG A 136 -4.27 7.87 13.09
N LEU A 137 -4.61 9.02 12.49
CA LEU A 137 -3.63 9.92 11.87
C LEU A 137 -2.64 10.47 12.88
N GLU A 138 -3.09 10.85 14.07
CA GLU A 138 -2.22 11.34 15.13
C GLU A 138 -1.20 10.27 15.55
N ARG A 139 -1.64 9.02 15.73
CA ARG A 139 -0.73 7.91 16.03
C ARG A 139 0.28 7.65 14.92
N MET A 140 -0.12 7.76 13.65
CA MET A 140 0.79 7.66 12.51
C MET A 140 1.84 8.77 12.55
N THR A 141 1.44 10.02 12.72
CA THR A 141 2.34 11.18 12.80
C THR A 141 3.32 11.08 13.97
N GLN A 142 2.83 10.65 15.13
CA GLN A 142 3.64 10.43 16.34
C GLN A 142 4.43 9.11 16.30
N LYS A 143 4.18 8.25 15.29
CA LYS A 143 4.79 6.91 15.19
C LYS A 143 4.53 6.02 16.41
N THR A 144 3.36 6.19 17.03
CA THR A 144 2.89 5.43 18.22
C THR A 144 1.91 4.33 17.81
N PHE A 145 2.27 3.55 16.81
CA PHE A 145 1.53 2.41 16.30
C PHE A 145 2.49 1.26 16.00
N GLU A 146 1.96 0.08 15.75
CA GLU A 146 2.72 -1.08 15.30
C GLU A 146 2.42 -1.37 13.82
N ILE A 147 1.16 -1.63 13.47
CA ILE A 147 0.70 -1.77 12.09
C ILE A 147 -0.53 -0.88 11.90
N VAL A 148 -0.62 -0.19 10.76
CA VAL A 148 -1.80 0.58 10.39
C VAL A 148 -2.34 0.11 9.06
N LEU A 149 -3.67 -0.10 8.97
CA LEU A 149 -4.36 -0.16 7.68
C LEU A 149 -4.47 1.27 7.15
N ALA A 150 -3.68 1.59 6.14
CA ALA A 150 -3.54 2.93 5.58
C ALA A 150 -3.71 2.93 4.06
N GLY A 151 -3.83 4.11 3.50
CA GLY A 151 -3.85 4.31 2.06
C GLY A 151 -3.24 5.65 1.71
N TRP A 152 -2.73 5.75 0.50
CA TRP A 152 -2.21 6.97 -0.10
C TRP A 152 -2.91 7.24 -1.43
N SER A 153 -3.31 8.48 -1.65
CA SER A 153 -3.82 8.95 -2.93
C SER A 153 -2.80 9.91 -3.53
N GLY A 154 -2.45 9.73 -4.80
CA GLY A 154 -1.53 10.64 -5.46
C GLY A 154 -2.13 12.03 -5.61
N ASP A 155 -1.33 13.07 -5.42
CA ASP A 155 -1.74 14.47 -5.58
C ASP A 155 -1.77 14.89 -7.05
N PHE A 156 -0.97 14.22 -7.89
CA PHE A 156 -0.87 14.44 -9.33
C PHE A 156 -0.55 13.13 -10.07
N ASN A 157 -0.80 13.10 -11.38
CA ASN A 157 -0.64 11.91 -12.19
C ASN A 157 0.84 11.68 -12.60
N ASP A 158 1.67 11.37 -11.62
CA ASP A 158 3.07 10.95 -11.79
C ASP A 158 3.43 9.96 -10.69
N ALA A 159 4.29 8.99 -10.99
CA ALA A 159 4.73 8.00 -10.01
C ALA A 159 5.44 8.62 -8.79
N LEU A 160 6.06 9.78 -8.97
CA LEU A 160 6.72 10.52 -7.89
C LEU A 160 5.75 10.90 -6.77
N SER A 161 4.47 11.22 -7.09
CA SER A 161 3.44 11.53 -6.09
C SER A 161 3.13 10.37 -5.12
N TYR A 162 3.58 9.16 -5.47
CA TYR A 162 3.49 7.98 -4.61
C TYR A 162 4.83 7.63 -3.97
N MET A 163 5.92 7.83 -4.68
CA MET A 163 7.23 7.31 -4.31
C MET A 163 8.02 8.21 -3.37
N ASP A 164 7.87 9.53 -3.48
CA ASP A 164 8.65 10.50 -2.69
C ASP A 164 8.35 10.47 -1.19
N ILE A 165 7.17 10.02 -0.79
CA ILE A 165 6.77 9.94 0.62
C ILE A 165 7.61 8.95 1.44
N TRP A 166 8.28 7.99 0.79
CA TRP A 166 9.06 6.94 1.47
C TRP A 166 10.55 7.29 1.62
N THR A 167 10.95 8.50 1.26
CA THR A 167 12.32 8.97 1.46
C THR A 167 12.67 9.08 2.95
N THR A 168 13.95 8.91 3.27
CA THR A 168 14.45 9.02 4.65
C THR A 168 14.10 10.38 5.24
N GLY A 169 13.42 10.38 6.38
CA GLY A 169 13.00 11.61 7.06
C GLY A 169 11.79 12.30 6.44
N GLY A 170 11.17 11.75 5.40
CA GLY A 170 9.97 12.29 4.79
C GLY A 170 8.82 12.43 5.80
N GLY A 171 8.06 13.54 5.74
CA GLY A 171 6.99 13.83 6.70
C GLY A 171 5.86 12.81 6.71
N ASN A 172 5.59 12.18 5.56
CA ASN A 172 4.59 11.13 5.40
C ASN A 172 5.16 9.70 5.52
N ASN A 173 6.48 9.56 5.75
CA ASN A 173 7.13 8.28 6.00
C ASN A 173 6.87 7.85 7.46
N HIS A 174 5.65 7.38 7.72
CA HIS A 174 5.26 6.96 9.06
C HIS A 174 5.92 5.64 9.47
N ALA A 175 6.26 4.78 8.51
CA ALA A 175 7.02 3.55 8.72
C ALA A 175 8.40 3.76 9.36
N SER A 176 8.96 4.96 9.29
CA SER A 176 10.36 5.25 9.62
C SER A 176 11.35 4.49 8.72
N TYR A 177 10.96 4.24 7.48
CA TYR A 177 11.80 3.61 6.48
C TYR A 177 13.00 4.49 6.12
N SER A 178 14.16 3.87 5.90
CA SER A 178 15.38 4.54 5.46
C SER A 178 16.20 3.59 4.60
N ASN A 179 16.48 4.00 3.38
CA ASN A 179 17.35 3.29 2.46
C ASN A 179 18.04 4.29 1.54
N PRO A 180 19.37 4.51 1.69
CA PRO A 180 20.11 5.49 0.88
C PRO A 180 20.02 5.27 -0.62
N LYS A 181 19.91 4.00 -1.07
CA LYS A 181 19.77 3.70 -2.50
C LYS A 181 18.40 4.08 -3.03
N TYR A 182 17.35 3.90 -2.20
CA TYR A 182 16.01 4.39 -2.51
C TYR A 182 16.03 5.92 -2.65
N ASP A 183 16.61 6.62 -1.68
CA ASP A 183 16.67 8.08 -1.65
C ASP A 183 17.42 8.64 -2.88
N GLU A 184 18.55 8.02 -3.27
CA GLU A 184 19.30 8.37 -4.48
C GLU A 184 18.43 8.26 -5.75
N LEU A 185 17.67 7.16 -5.88
CA LEU A 185 16.78 6.93 -7.03
C LEU A 185 15.65 7.95 -7.09
N ILE A 186 15.07 8.30 -5.94
CA ILE A 186 14.04 9.33 -5.88
C ILE A 186 14.63 10.70 -6.21
N GLN A 187 15.83 11.01 -5.76
CA GLN A 187 16.52 12.24 -6.14
C GLN A 187 16.76 12.34 -7.66
N ILE A 188 17.17 11.24 -8.32
CA ILE A 188 17.26 11.18 -9.78
C ILE A 188 15.90 11.48 -10.42
N ALA A 189 14.82 10.89 -9.91
CA ALA A 189 13.48 11.11 -10.41
C ALA A 189 13.01 12.57 -10.24
N GLN A 190 13.44 13.26 -9.19
CA GLN A 190 13.10 14.66 -8.91
C GLN A 190 13.89 15.65 -9.77
N THR A 191 15.14 15.34 -10.10
CA THR A 191 16.07 16.31 -10.69
C THR A 191 16.34 16.11 -12.18
N SER A 192 16.12 14.90 -12.73
CA SER A 192 16.36 14.61 -14.13
C SER A 192 15.30 15.23 -15.04
N SER A 193 15.71 15.85 -16.13
CA SER A 193 14.84 16.27 -17.24
C SER A 193 14.55 15.14 -18.24
N ASP A 194 15.26 14.01 -18.17
CA ASP A 194 15.05 12.84 -19.02
C ASP A 194 13.93 11.96 -18.42
N GLN A 195 12.79 11.92 -19.09
CA GLN A 195 11.63 11.14 -18.65
C GLN A 195 11.93 9.63 -18.55
N LYS A 196 12.76 9.08 -19.45
CA LYS A 196 13.15 7.66 -19.38
C LYS A 196 13.99 7.36 -18.16
N ALA A 197 14.96 8.24 -17.86
CA ALA A 197 15.79 8.12 -16.66
C ALA A 197 14.94 8.23 -15.38
N ARG A 198 13.98 9.17 -15.32
CA ARG A 198 13.04 9.34 -14.21
C ARG A 198 12.24 8.07 -13.96
N ILE A 199 11.55 7.58 -14.97
CA ILE A 199 10.68 6.38 -14.85
C ILE A 199 11.51 5.15 -14.46
N LYS A 200 12.69 4.96 -15.08
CA LYS A 200 13.58 3.86 -14.73
C LYS A 200 14.00 3.92 -13.25
N ALA A 201 14.40 5.10 -12.78
CA ALA A 201 14.77 5.28 -11.37
C ALA A 201 13.61 4.95 -10.42
N MET A 202 12.41 5.41 -10.72
CA MET A 202 11.23 5.09 -9.91
C MET A 202 10.84 3.61 -9.95
N ILE A 203 11.00 2.92 -11.07
CA ILE A 203 10.79 1.47 -11.15
C ILE A 203 11.79 0.72 -10.26
N GLU A 204 13.07 1.08 -10.30
CA GLU A 204 14.08 0.47 -9.44
C GLU A 204 13.84 0.80 -7.95
N ALA A 205 13.42 2.03 -7.63
CA ALA A 205 13.02 2.41 -6.28
C ALA A 205 11.82 1.58 -5.78
N GLU A 206 10.80 1.35 -6.61
CA GLU A 206 9.65 0.52 -6.22
C GLU A 206 10.05 -0.95 -5.98
N LYS A 207 11.01 -1.48 -6.72
CA LYS A 207 11.54 -2.83 -6.46
C LYS A 207 12.24 -2.90 -5.09
N ILE A 208 13.02 -1.89 -4.74
CA ILE A 208 13.66 -1.78 -3.42
C ILE A 208 12.59 -1.71 -2.32
N LEU A 209 11.58 -0.84 -2.51
CA LEU A 209 10.47 -0.70 -1.57
C LEU A 209 9.71 -2.03 -1.38
N GLY A 210 9.47 -2.77 -2.47
CA GLY A 210 8.81 -4.08 -2.44
C GLY A 210 9.66 -5.17 -1.80
N ASP A 211 10.99 -5.12 -1.93
CA ASP A 211 11.91 -6.05 -1.30
C ASP A 211 12.07 -5.77 0.20
N ASP A 212 12.31 -4.50 0.58
CA ASP A 212 12.43 -4.08 1.98
C ASP A 212 11.11 -4.15 2.75
N MET A 213 10.02 -3.97 2.03
CA MET A 213 8.64 -4.12 2.51
C MET A 213 8.32 -3.32 3.77
N PRO A 214 8.60 -1.99 3.80
CA PRO A 214 8.12 -1.16 4.90
C PRO A 214 6.60 -1.06 4.91
N ILE A 215 5.97 -1.38 3.78
CA ILE A 215 4.52 -1.48 3.61
C ILE A 215 4.13 -2.82 2.97
N GLY A 216 3.04 -3.40 3.43
CA GLY A 216 2.44 -4.61 2.86
C GLY A 216 1.29 -4.27 1.93
N MET A 217 1.51 -4.35 0.61
CA MET A 217 0.50 -4.00 -0.40
C MET A 217 -0.73 -4.88 -0.33
N LEU A 218 -1.91 -4.25 -0.43
CA LEU A 218 -3.20 -4.92 -0.38
C LEU A 218 -3.98 -4.75 -1.70
N TYR A 219 -4.46 -3.54 -1.98
CA TYR A 219 -5.32 -3.31 -3.14
C TYR A 219 -5.24 -1.87 -3.64
N PHE A 220 -5.57 -1.66 -4.91
CA PHE A 220 -5.92 -0.36 -5.49
C PHE A 220 -7.41 -0.13 -5.30
N ARG A 221 -7.77 0.99 -4.65
CA ARG A 221 -9.17 1.30 -4.40
C ARG A 221 -9.89 1.67 -5.69
N GLN A 222 -11.13 1.25 -5.76
CA GLN A 222 -12.05 1.62 -6.82
C GLN A 222 -13.29 2.28 -6.25
N LYS A 223 -13.89 3.17 -7.03
CA LYS A 223 -15.18 3.79 -6.74
C LYS A 223 -16.22 3.33 -7.77
N VAL A 224 -17.44 3.17 -7.28
CA VAL A 224 -18.60 2.85 -8.10
C VAL A 224 -19.55 4.02 -8.03
N PHE A 225 -20.01 4.49 -9.18
CA PHE A 225 -21.00 5.54 -9.31
C PHE A 225 -22.23 5.01 -10.05
N LEU A 226 -23.39 5.39 -9.53
CA LEU A 226 -24.63 5.27 -10.28
C LEU A 226 -24.89 6.62 -10.95
N VAL A 227 -24.93 6.59 -12.26
CA VAL A 227 -25.11 7.81 -13.09
C VAL A 227 -26.41 7.67 -13.86
N ASN A 228 -27.21 8.74 -13.90
CA ASN A 228 -28.40 8.79 -14.74
C ASN A 228 -27.95 8.56 -16.20
N PRO A 229 -28.55 7.59 -16.94
CA PRO A 229 -28.17 7.30 -18.33
C PRO A 229 -28.40 8.48 -19.29
N GLU A 230 -29.27 9.44 -18.93
CA GLU A 230 -29.48 10.68 -19.69
C GLU A 230 -28.33 11.69 -19.50
N LEU A 231 -27.50 11.56 -18.46
CA LEU A 231 -26.34 12.42 -18.24
C LEU A 231 -25.18 11.97 -19.14
N LYS A 232 -24.85 12.80 -20.13
CA LYS A 232 -23.78 12.58 -21.12
C LYS A 232 -22.53 13.38 -20.75
N ASN A 233 -21.39 12.96 -21.28
CA ASN A 233 -20.06 13.62 -21.14
C ASN A 233 -19.55 13.86 -19.72
N MET A 234 -20.10 13.16 -18.71
CA MET A 234 -19.48 13.10 -17.41
C MET A 234 -18.12 12.36 -17.51
N LYS A 235 -17.04 12.99 -17.03
CA LYS A 235 -15.69 12.42 -17.07
C LYS A 235 -15.21 12.11 -15.64
N PHE A 236 -14.58 10.95 -15.44
CA PHE A 236 -13.95 10.56 -14.19
C PHE A 236 -12.43 10.70 -14.30
N LYS A 237 -11.79 11.15 -13.22
CA LYS A 237 -10.32 11.21 -13.13
C LYS A 237 -9.85 10.58 -11.83
N PRO A 238 -8.78 9.78 -11.86
CA PRO A 238 -8.27 9.10 -10.66
C PRO A 238 -7.54 10.04 -9.71
N VAL A 239 -7.14 11.23 -10.16
CA VAL A 239 -6.43 12.24 -9.36
C VAL A 239 -7.10 13.60 -9.53
N GLY A 240 -7.18 14.36 -8.45
CA GLY A 240 -7.87 15.66 -8.41
C GLY A 240 -9.37 15.50 -8.12
N SER A 241 -10.21 16.26 -8.80
CA SER A 241 -11.67 16.11 -8.68
C SER A 241 -12.11 14.76 -9.23
N GLU A 242 -12.92 14.02 -8.48
CA GLU A 242 -13.37 12.67 -8.84
C GLU A 242 -14.11 12.63 -10.17
N TYR A 243 -14.86 13.68 -10.49
CA TYR A 243 -15.59 13.81 -11.75
C TYR A 243 -15.65 15.25 -12.23
N TYR A 244 -15.89 15.42 -13.51
CA TYR A 244 -16.00 16.69 -14.19
C TYR A 244 -17.31 16.73 -14.96
N LEU A 245 -18.06 17.84 -14.78
CA LEU A 245 -19.34 18.10 -15.43
C LEU A 245 -19.32 19.28 -16.39
N ILE A 246 -18.14 19.85 -16.69
CA ILE A 246 -17.99 21.08 -17.50
C ILE A 246 -18.67 20.93 -18.87
N ASP A 247 -18.52 19.77 -19.49
CA ASP A 247 -19.10 19.45 -20.80
C ASP A 247 -20.33 18.53 -20.68
N ALA A 248 -20.82 18.28 -19.47
CA ALA A 248 -21.92 17.36 -19.26
C ALA A 248 -23.27 18.02 -19.65
N TYR A 249 -24.15 17.22 -20.23
CA TYR A 249 -25.51 17.62 -20.58
C TYR A 249 -26.50 16.46 -20.36
N ILE A 250 -27.78 16.79 -20.31
CA ILE A 250 -28.86 15.81 -20.24
C ILE A 250 -29.47 15.69 -21.63
N GLU A 251 -29.62 14.47 -22.11
CA GLU A 251 -30.23 14.15 -23.41
C GLU A 251 -31.59 13.49 -23.22
#